data_05c400667cfa55669d74db04baeea9ad
#
_entry.id   05c400667cfa55669d74db04baeea9ad
#
_cell.length_a   1.000
_cell.length_b   1.000
_cell.length_c   1.000
_cell.angle_alpha   90.00
_cell.angle_beta   90.00
_cell.angle_gamma   90.00
#
_symmetry.space_group_name_H-M   'P 1'
#
loop_
_entity.id
_entity.type
_entity.pdbx_description
1 polymer ?
#
loop_
_entity_poly.entity_id
_entity_poly.type
_entity_poly.pdbx_seq_one_letter_code
_entity_poly.pdbx_strand_id
1 'polypeptide(L)'
;MLYTNGVFYNDVAEKTLNTTPESYELQKTIKEMLDAGVECVAMEVSSSGLMMGRVDDIDFDIGVYTNLSPDHIGPKEHPTFEHYRECKSRLFGLCKYGIINVDDENAQYMVDHAKCPTCGFSIDKESNIKAGNIELTRSSASLGVDFDYKLKDQDTVRTHICSPGEFSIYNALAVIGVCDHFGIDRDKMLEALSDAKVDGRVEVIPVLDNATVILDYAHNGLSLENVLDTLLKYDHNRMICVYGSIGGRAAIRRKELGDVAARLCDVSIITTDNPDDEDPMKIID
;
A
#
# COMPACT_ATOMS: atom_id res chain seq x y z
N MET A 1 11.26 -9.74 -3.92
CA MET A 1 10.40 -8.89 -3.06
C MET A 1 10.26 -9.52 -1.68
N LEU A 2 10.19 -8.70 -0.64
CA LEU A 2 10.03 -9.15 0.74
C LEU A 2 8.96 -8.27 1.41
N TYR A 3 7.79 -8.84 1.72
CA TYR A 3 6.63 -8.11 2.22
C TYR A 3 5.68 -9.00 3.03
N THR A 4 4.54 -8.48 3.44
CA THR A 4 3.60 -9.17 4.35
C THR A 4 3.19 -10.57 3.87
N ASN A 5 3.10 -10.81 2.56
CA ASN A 5 2.74 -12.12 2.00
C ASN A 5 3.90 -13.12 1.93
N GLY A 6 5.13 -12.66 2.19
CA GLY A 6 6.32 -13.51 2.19
C GLY A 6 7.51 -12.96 1.41
N VAL A 7 8.38 -13.87 1.04
CA VAL A 7 9.59 -13.64 0.24
C VAL A 7 9.42 -14.23 -1.14
N PHE A 8 9.69 -13.43 -2.17
CA PHE A 8 9.51 -13.83 -3.57
C PHE A 8 10.71 -13.39 -4.40
N TYR A 9 11.40 -14.34 -5.00
CA TYR A 9 12.49 -14.10 -5.95
C TYR A 9 12.66 -15.33 -6.86
N ASN A 10 12.92 -15.11 -8.15
CA ASN A 10 12.97 -16.18 -9.14
C ASN A 10 11.74 -17.11 -9.01
N ASP A 11 11.94 -18.42 -8.79
CA ASP A 11 10.89 -19.41 -8.58
C ASP A 11 10.63 -19.71 -7.09
N VAL A 12 11.22 -18.91 -6.18
CA VAL A 12 11.07 -19.06 -4.72
C VAL A 12 9.89 -18.23 -4.24
N ALA A 13 8.99 -18.87 -3.49
CA ALA A 13 7.88 -18.23 -2.79
C ALA A 13 7.77 -18.84 -1.38
N GLU A 14 8.17 -18.08 -0.35
CA GLU A 14 8.19 -18.53 1.03
C GLU A 14 7.39 -17.58 1.94
N LYS A 15 6.61 -18.15 2.85
CA LYS A 15 5.90 -17.37 3.86
C LYS A 15 6.82 -16.96 4.98
N THR A 16 6.66 -15.73 5.47
CA THR A 16 7.34 -15.22 6.66
C THR A 16 6.36 -15.06 7.82
N LEU A 17 6.86 -15.15 9.04
CA LEU A 17 6.05 -14.94 10.25
C LEU A 17 5.71 -13.45 10.47
N ASN A 18 6.58 -12.56 10.00
CA ASN A 18 6.45 -11.11 10.16
C ASN A 18 6.65 -10.43 8.81
N THR A 19 6.00 -9.30 8.60
CA THR A 19 6.21 -8.41 7.43
C THR A 19 7.69 -8.07 7.24
N THR A 20 8.39 -7.75 8.33
CA THR A 20 9.85 -7.60 8.38
C THR A 20 10.39 -8.72 9.26
N PRO A 21 11.07 -9.73 8.69
CA PRO A 21 11.61 -10.85 9.44
C PRO A 21 12.59 -10.44 10.54
N GLU A 22 12.90 -11.36 11.45
CA GLU A 22 13.96 -11.17 12.44
C GLU A 22 15.32 -10.98 11.76
N SER A 23 16.25 -10.23 12.39
CA SER A 23 17.51 -9.81 11.77
C SER A 23 18.29 -10.96 11.13
N TYR A 24 18.41 -12.09 11.81
CA TYR A 24 19.11 -13.27 11.27
C TYR A 24 18.43 -13.82 10.02
N GLU A 25 17.11 -14.03 10.07
CA GLU A 25 16.35 -14.54 8.92
C GLU A 25 16.40 -13.58 7.75
N LEU A 26 16.33 -12.29 8.02
CA LEU A 26 16.39 -11.25 7.00
C LEU A 26 17.77 -11.25 6.30
N GLN A 27 18.87 -11.26 7.05
CA GLN A 27 20.22 -11.30 6.50
C GLN A 27 20.47 -12.60 5.70
N LYS A 28 20.00 -13.74 6.22
CA LYS A 28 20.05 -15.03 5.52
C LYS A 28 19.31 -14.95 4.19
N THR A 29 18.06 -14.47 4.20
CA THR A 29 17.22 -14.34 3.00
C THR A 29 17.88 -13.42 1.95
N ILE A 30 18.41 -12.26 2.35
CA ILE A 30 19.13 -11.34 1.45
C ILE A 30 20.35 -12.03 0.86
N LYS A 31 21.10 -12.81 1.64
CA LYS A 31 22.26 -13.58 1.17
C LYS A 31 21.85 -14.65 0.14
N GLU A 32 20.76 -15.36 0.39
CA GLU A 32 20.22 -16.35 -0.54
C GLU A 32 19.75 -15.70 -1.85
N MET A 33 19.10 -14.54 -1.78
CA MET A 33 18.74 -13.73 -2.95
C MET A 33 19.99 -13.31 -3.75
N LEU A 34 21.02 -12.84 -3.08
CA LEU A 34 22.30 -12.45 -3.70
C LEU A 34 22.94 -13.64 -4.41
N ASP A 35 23.00 -14.81 -3.76
CA ASP A 35 23.56 -16.03 -4.33
C ASP A 35 22.74 -16.55 -5.53
N ALA A 36 21.44 -16.25 -5.56
CA ALA A 36 20.55 -16.54 -6.68
C ALA A 36 20.59 -15.48 -7.80
N GLY A 37 21.49 -14.48 -7.71
CA GLY A 37 21.70 -13.45 -8.73
C GLY A 37 20.67 -12.31 -8.71
N VAL A 38 19.96 -12.11 -7.59
CA VAL A 38 19.04 -10.96 -7.43
C VAL A 38 19.85 -9.68 -7.28
N GLU A 39 19.59 -8.71 -8.16
CA GLU A 39 20.29 -7.42 -8.20
C GLU A 39 19.60 -6.31 -7.40
N CYS A 40 18.29 -6.43 -7.20
CA CYS A 40 17.48 -5.43 -6.48
C CYS A 40 16.46 -6.09 -5.57
N VAL A 41 16.34 -5.59 -4.35
CA VAL A 41 15.36 -6.06 -3.37
C VAL A 41 14.44 -4.91 -2.97
N ALA A 42 13.14 -5.07 -3.20
CA ALA A 42 12.11 -4.22 -2.61
C ALA A 42 11.53 -4.91 -1.37
N MET A 43 11.46 -4.20 -0.24
CA MET A 43 10.91 -4.76 0.99
C MET A 43 10.02 -3.78 1.75
N GLU A 44 9.02 -4.32 2.45
CA GLU A 44 8.26 -3.59 3.44
C GLU A 44 9.04 -3.53 4.77
N VAL A 45 9.21 -2.32 5.30
CA VAL A 45 9.85 -2.10 6.58
C VAL A 45 8.78 -1.67 7.60
N SER A 46 8.40 -2.61 8.47
CA SER A 46 7.40 -2.35 9.50
C SER A 46 7.96 -1.47 10.63
N SER A 47 7.09 -0.70 11.27
CA SER A 47 7.45 0.10 12.44
C SER A 47 7.99 -0.76 13.60
N SER A 48 7.44 -1.96 13.78
CA SER A 48 7.93 -2.94 14.75
C SER A 48 9.34 -3.44 14.39
N GLY A 49 9.60 -3.66 13.08
CA GLY A 49 10.94 -4.01 12.61
C GLY A 49 11.98 -2.94 12.91
N LEU A 50 11.64 -1.68 12.71
CA LEU A 50 12.47 -0.52 13.06
C LEU A 50 12.63 -0.36 14.58
N MET A 51 11.55 -0.56 15.34
CA MET A 51 11.58 -0.50 16.80
C MET A 51 12.50 -1.55 17.42
N MET A 52 12.47 -2.76 16.86
CA MET A 52 13.25 -3.91 17.36
C MET A 52 14.64 -4.01 16.74
N GLY A 53 15.04 -3.06 15.88
CA GLY A 53 16.36 -3.07 15.24
C GLY A 53 16.58 -4.19 14.23
N ARG A 54 15.49 -4.76 13.67
CA ARG A 54 15.60 -5.90 12.72
C ARG A 54 16.32 -5.55 11.43
N VAL A 55 16.40 -4.27 11.09
CA VAL A 55 16.99 -3.73 9.86
C VAL A 55 18.19 -2.81 10.11
N ASP A 56 18.69 -2.72 11.34
CA ASP A 56 19.77 -1.77 11.72
C ASP A 56 21.07 -2.01 10.95
N ASP A 57 21.33 -3.25 10.52
CA ASP A 57 22.52 -3.64 9.76
C ASP A 57 22.28 -3.67 8.23
N ILE A 58 21.23 -2.98 7.75
CA ILE A 58 20.92 -2.88 6.32
C ILE A 58 21.11 -1.44 5.85
N ASP A 59 21.97 -1.25 4.87
CA ASP A 59 22.14 0.02 4.16
C ASP A 59 21.15 0.08 2.99
N PHE A 60 20.03 0.76 3.17
CA PHE A 60 19.06 0.94 2.10
C PHE A 60 19.54 2.00 1.11
N ASP A 61 19.45 1.74 -0.18
CA ASP A 61 19.69 2.76 -1.18
C ASP A 61 18.57 3.81 -1.17
N ILE A 62 17.31 3.36 -1.07
CA ILE A 62 16.14 4.26 -1.02
C ILE A 62 15.18 3.84 0.10
N GLY A 63 14.74 4.82 0.89
CA GLY A 63 13.58 4.72 1.77
C GLY A 63 12.39 5.42 1.15
N VAL A 64 11.21 4.78 1.14
CA VAL A 64 9.96 5.36 0.61
C VAL A 64 8.97 5.55 1.74
N TYR A 65 8.37 6.74 1.82
CA TYR A 65 7.27 7.07 2.72
C TYR A 65 6.02 7.40 1.92
N THR A 66 4.97 6.60 2.12
CA THR A 66 3.70 6.78 1.42
C THR A 66 2.66 7.54 2.24
N ASN A 67 2.41 7.11 3.47
CA ASN A 67 1.46 7.74 4.38
C ASN A 67 1.62 7.19 5.82
N LEU A 68 0.99 7.87 6.77
CA LEU A 68 0.89 7.45 8.16
C LEU A 68 -0.45 7.85 8.75
N SER A 69 -1.20 6.88 9.26
CA SER A 69 -2.42 7.09 10.03
C SER A 69 -2.34 6.39 11.39
N PRO A 70 -3.15 6.78 12.38
CA PRO A 70 -3.19 6.10 13.67
C PRO A 70 -3.54 4.62 13.52
N ASP A 71 -2.53 3.76 13.71
CA ASP A 71 -2.64 2.31 13.71
C ASP A 71 -1.52 1.75 14.59
N HIS A 72 -1.56 0.44 14.86
CA HIS A 72 -0.52 -0.22 15.68
C HIS A 72 -0.28 0.42 17.05
N ILE A 73 -1.34 0.97 17.68
CA ILE A 73 -1.28 1.55 19.01
C ILE A 73 -1.94 0.60 20.00
N GLY A 74 -1.17 0.06 20.92
CA GLY A 74 -1.67 -0.91 21.90
C GLY A 74 -0.62 -1.48 22.81
N PRO A 75 -1.02 -2.28 23.82
CA PRO A 75 -0.11 -2.79 24.85
C PRO A 75 1.03 -3.70 24.34
N LYS A 76 0.86 -4.29 23.13
CA LYS A 76 1.85 -5.18 22.49
C LYS A 76 2.49 -4.55 21.24
N GLU A 77 2.18 -3.30 20.99
CA GLU A 77 2.61 -2.54 19.80
C GLU A 77 3.25 -1.23 20.25
N HIS A 78 2.92 -0.10 19.61
CA HIS A 78 3.43 1.20 20.02
C HIS A 78 2.56 1.79 21.15
N PRO A 79 3.17 2.41 22.18
CA PRO A 79 2.41 3.00 23.27
C PRO A 79 1.61 4.24 22.84
N THR A 80 2.08 4.99 21.86
CA THR A 80 1.43 6.20 21.33
C THR A 80 1.67 6.34 19.83
N PHE A 81 0.87 7.21 19.20
CA PHE A 81 1.06 7.55 17.79
C PHE A 81 2.41 8.25 17.52
N GLU A 82 2.86 9.10 18.44
CA GLU A 82 4.16 9.79 18.33
C GLU A 82 5.31 8.78 18.31
N HIS A 83 5.26 7.76 19.17
CA HIS A 83 6.25 6.70 19.17
C HIS A 83 6.20 5.87 17.86
N TYR A 84 5.00 5.59 17.36
CA TYR A 84 4.83 4.92 16.07
C TYR A 84 5.45 5.73 14.92
N ARG A 85 5.16 7.04 14.86
CA ARG A 85 5.73 7.98 13.88
C ARG A 85 7.25 8.08 14.00
N GLU A 86 7.78 8.20 15.21
CA GLU A 86 9.22 8.20 15.47
C GLU A 86 9.89 6.93 14.94
N CYS A 87 9.33 5.75 15.24
CA CYS A 87 9.85 4.49 14.74
C CYS A 87 9.88 4.44 13.21
N LYS A 88 8.82 4.88 12.53
CA LYS A 88 8.77 4.97 11.08
C LYS A 88 9.85 5.89 10.50
N SER A 89 10.11 7.03 11.15
CA SER A 89 11.12 8.00 10.67
C SER A 89 12.54 7.45 10.72
N ARG A 90 12.82 6.45 11.56
CA ARG A 90 14.17 5.82 11.66
C ARG A 90 14.66 5.24 10.33
N LEU A 91 13.74 4.82 9.44
CA LEU A 91 14.11 4.35 8.10
C LEU A 91 14.98 5.37 7.36
N PHE A 92 14.67 6.65 7.46
CA PHE A 92 15.41 7.72 6.79
C PHE A 92 16.77 8.04 7.44
N GLY A 93 17.10 7.34 8.51
CA GLY A 93 18.43 7.29 9.07
C GLY A 93 19.29 6.11 8.57
N LEU A 94 18.64 5.14 7.89
CA LEU A 94 19.25 3.91 7.38
C LEU A 94 19.32 3.88 5.85
N CYS A 95 18.84 4.91 5.15
CA CYS A 95 18.86 4.96 3.70
C CYS A 95 19.73 6.11 3.16
N LYS A 96 20.22 5.94 1.92
CA LYS A 96 21.03 6.94 1.23
C LYS A 96 20.19 8.04 0.60
N TYR A 97 18.91 7.76 0.29
CA TYR A 97 17.98 8.69 -0.33
C TYR A 97 16.55 8.43 0.14
N GLY A 98 15.77 9.47 0.36
CA GLY A 98 14.37 9.38 0.79
C GLY A 98 13.39 9.86 -0.27
N ILE A 99 12.31 9.11 -0.51
CA ILE A 99 11.21 9.50 -1.39
C ILE A 99 9.94 9.61 -0.52
N ILE A 100 9.38 10.81 -0.42
CA ILE A 100 8.40 11.16 0.61
C ILE A 100 7.14 11.74 -0.02
N ASN A 101 5.97 11.17 0.32
CA ASN A 101 4.68 11.78 0.02
C ASN A 101 4.49 13.04 0.87
N VAL A 102 4.61 14.22 0.23
CA VAL A 102 4.51 15.49 0.94
C VAL A 102 3.07 15.96 1.19
N ASP A 103 2.07 15.28 0.62
CA ASP A 103 0.66 15.54 0.92
C ASP A 103 0.24 14.96 2.28
N ASP A 104 0.93 13.92 2.75
CA ASP A 104 0.70 13.37 4.09
C ASP A 104 1.03 14.41 5.18
N GLU A 105 0.21 14.47 6.22
CA GLU A 105 0.36 15.44 7.32
C GLU A 105 1.64 15.22 8.16
N ASN A 106 2.17 13.99 8.18
CA ASN A 106 3.39 13.63 8.89
C ASN A 106 4.65 13.73 8.01
N ALA A 107 4.52 14.11 6.75
CA ALA A 107 5.65 14.19 5.81
C ALA A 107 6.77 15.10 6.31
N GLN A 108 6.43 16.27 6.87
CA GLN A 108 7.43 17.21 7.40
C GLN A 108 8.24 16.59 8.54
N TYR A 109 7.59 15.79 9.40
CA TYR A 109 8.30 15.06 10.45
C TYR A 109 9.32 14.07 9.87
N MET A 110 8.97 13.36 8.79
CA MET A 110 9.89 12.44 8.11
C MET A 110 11.09 13.19 7.51
N VAL A 111 10.84 14.31 6.85
CA VAL A 111 11.89 15.17 6.27
C VAL A 111 12.84 15.71 7.35
N ASP A 112 12.30 16.23 8.46
CA ASP A 112 13.08 16.81 9.55
C ASP A 112 13.98 15.80 10.27
N HIS A 113 13.60 14.52 10.26
CA HIS A 113 14.35 13.42 10.89
C HIS A 113 15.20 12.62 9.91
N ALA A 114 15.13 12.93 8.60
CA ALA A 114 15.94 12.27 7.60
C ALA A 114 17.42 12.67 7.73
N LYS A 115 18.32 11.68 7.63
CA LYS A 115 19.78 11.88 7.57
C LYS A 115 20.32 11.79 6.15
N CYS A 116 19.45 11.71 5.19
CA CYS A 116 19.77 11.61 3.77
C CYS A 116 19.03 12.72 2.97
N PRO A 117 19.45 13.02 1.73
CA PRO A 117 18.68 13.85 0.83
C PRO A 117 17.30 13.26 0.57
N THR A 118 16.28 14.13 0.42
CA THR A 118 14.91 13.70 0.19
C THR A 118 14.31 14.31 -1.08
N CYS A 119 13.43 13.56 -1.73
CA CYS A 119 12.62 13.95 -2.88
C CYS A 119 11.15 13.83 -2.51
N GLY A 120 10.38 14.89 -2.68
CA GLY A 120 8.95 14.89 -2.43
C GLY A 120 8.13 14.49 -3.65
N PHE A 121 7.06 13.74 -3.45
CA PHE A 121 6.01 13.54 -4.45
C PHE A 121 4.65 13.93 -3.92
N SER A 122 3.72 14.34 -4.80
CA SER A 122 2.39 14.84 -4.41
C SER A 122 1.38 14.81 -5.55
N ILE A 123 0.10 14.90 -5.14
CA ILE A 123 -1.03 15.26 -6.01
C ILE A 123 -1.43 16.71 -5.75
N ASP A 124 -1.44 17.16 -4.50
CA ASP A 124 -1.99 18.47 -4.10
C ASP A 124 -0.92 19.55 -3.97
N LYS A 125 0.17 19.28 -3.26
CA LYS A 125 1.20 20.26 -2.95
C LYS A 125 2.25 20.38 -4.06
N GLU A 126 3.01 21.48 -4.06
CA GLU A 126 4.20 21.59 -4.88
C GLU A 126 5.30 20.63 -4.40
N SER A 127 5.91 19.89 -5.33
CA SER A 127 6.89 18.86 -5.03
C SER A 127 7.83 18.58 -6.21
N ASN A 128 8.82 17.72 -5.98
CA ASN A 128 9.75 17.31 -7.04
C ASN A 128 9.07 16.44 -8.11
N ILE A 129 8.08 15.64 -7.69
CA ILE A 129 7.31 14.76 -8.56
C ILE A 129 5.84 15.11 -8.34
N LYS A 130 5.21 15.72 -9.32
CA LYS A 130 3.85 16.26 -9.21
C LYS A 130 2.92 15.55 -10.17
N ALA A 131 1.80 15.02 -9.67
CA ALA A 131 0.70 14.57 -10.52
C ALA A 131 -0.38 15.64 -10.71
N GLY A 132 -1.15 15.50 -11.80
CA GLY A 132 -2.30 16.35 -12.12
C GLY A 132 -3.12 15.77 -13.28
N ASN A 133 -4.16 16.47 -13.71
CA ASN A 133 -5.05 16.05 -14.80
C ASN A 133 -5.54 14.60 -14.64
N ILE A 134 -6.08 14.31 -13.47
CA ILE A 134 -6.49 12.95 -13.07
C ILE A 134 -7.84 12.64 -13.69
N GLU A 135 -7.93 11.50 -14.39
CA GLU A 135 -9.14 10.98 -15.01
C GLU A 135 -9.34 9.51 -14.63
N LEU A 136 -10.50 9.20 -14.06
CA LEU A 136 -10.87 7.83 -13.76
C LEU A 136 -11.27 7.09 -15.03
N THR A 137 -10.70 5.92 -15.26
CA THR A 137 -10.95 5.09 -16.43
C THR A 137 -11.62 3.79 -16.06
N ARG A 138 -12.60 3.36 -16.88
CA ARG A 138 -13.32 2.11 -16.69
C ARG A 138 -13.49 1.37 -18.00
N SER A 139 -13.19 0.08 -17.99
CA SER A 139 -13.58 -0.88 -19.01
C SER A 139 -14.33 -2.06 -18.38
N SER A 140 -14.80 -3.00 -19.19
CA SER A 140 -15.42 -4.24 -18.68
C SER A 140 -14.44 -5.12 -17.88
N ALA A 141 -13.15 -4.94 -18.10
CA ALA A 141 -12.10 -5.79 -17.53
C ALA A 141 -11.16 -5.05 -16.54
N SER A 142 -11.27 -3.73 -16.43
CA SER A 142 -10.37 -2.95 -15.57
C SER A 142 -11.00 -1.66 -15.06
N LEU A 143 -10.59 -1.27 -13.88
CA LEU A 143 -10.69 0.08 -13.35
C LEU A 143 -9.28 0.65 -13.28
N GLY A 144 -9.11 1.91 -13.65
CA GLY A 144 -7.81 2.53 -13.67
C GLY A 144 -7.87 4.04 -13.52
N VAL A 145 -6.71 4.66 -13.63
CA VAL A 145 -6.56 6.11 -13.59
C VAL A 145 -5.56 6.54 -14.64
N ASP A 146 -5.96 7.51 -15.45
CA ASP A 146 -5.06 8.29 -16.29
C ASP A 146 -4.67 9.56 -15.58
N PHE A 147 -3.39 9.89 -15.59
CA PHE A 147 -2.91 11.13 -14.98
C PHE A 147 -1.66 11.65 -15.67
N ASP A 148 -1.44 12.94 -15.56
CA ASP A 148 -0.18 13.56 -15.94
C ASP A 148 0.76 13.52 -14.75
N TYR A 149 2.05 13.27 -14.97
CA TYR A 149 3.07 13.55 -13.96
C TYR A 149 4.19 14.40 -14.53
N LYS A 150 4.84 15.13 -13.66
CA LYS A 150 6.00 15.96 -13.99
C LYS A 150 7.08 15.75 -12.94
N LEU A 151 8.26 15.38 -13.37
CA LEU A 151 9.49 15.48 -12.59
C LEU A 151 10.00 16.93 -12.67
N LYS A 152 10.64 17.40 -11.60
CA LYS A 152 11.23 18.73 -11.59
C LYS A 152 12.15 18.91 -12.79
N ASP A 153 12.01 20.04 -13.49
CA ASP A 153 12.80 20.43 -14.66
C ASP A 153 12.68 19.50 -15.89
N GLN A 154 11.66 18.61 -15.93
CA GLN A 154 11.36 17.75 -17.08
C GLN A 154 9.97 18.08 -17.67
N ASP A 155 9.72 17.53 -18.85
CA ASP A 155 8.40 17.63 -19.50
C ASP A 155 7.33 16.82 -18.77
N THR A 156 6.09 17.26 -18.90
CA THR A 156 4.93 16.54 -18.40
C THR A 156 4.66 15.29 -19.23
N VAL A 157 4.39 14.18 -18.57
CA VAL A 157 4.15 12.88 -19.20
C VAL A 157 2.77 12.37 -18.81
N ARG A 158 1.95 11.98 -19.77
CA ARG A 158 0.67 11.29 -19.55
C ARG A 158 0.95 9.81 -19.31
N THR A 159 0.30 9.22 -18.31
CA THR A 159 0.42 7.80 -17.98
C THR A 159 -0.90 7.20 -17.54
N HIS A 160 -0.96 5.88 -17.58
CA HIS A 160 -2.09 5.04 -17.15
C HIS A 160 -1.65 4.03 -16.10
N ILE A 161 -2.51 3.77 -15.13
CA ILE A 161 -2.36 2.66 -14.17
C ILE A 161 -3.66 1.87 -14.10
N CYS A 162 -3.55 0.52 -14.08
CA CYS A 162 -4.69 -0.40 -13.95
C CYS A 162 -5.11 -0.64 -12.49
N SER A 163 -4.94 0.35 -11.63
CA SER A 163 -5.35 0.30 -10.22
C SER A 163 -6.18 1.55 -9.91
N PRO A 164 -7.39 1.41 -9.34
CA PRO A 164 -8.29 2.54 -9.13
C PRO A 164 -7.87 3.44 -7.95
N GLY A 165 -8.30 4.71 -8.04
CA GLY A 165 -8.24 5.67 -6.96
C GLY A 165 -6.95 6.46 -6.83
N GLU A 166 -7.04 7.57 -6.12
CA GLU A 166 -5.93 8.51 -5.91
C GLU A 166 -4.75 7.89 -5.15
N PHE A 167 -5.01 6.93 -4.22
CA PHE A 167 -3.94 6.22 -3.53
C PHE A 167 -3.03 5.44 -4.49
N SER A 168 -3.56 4.96 -5.60
CA SER A 168 -2.79 4.29 -6.64
C SER A 168 -1.86 5.25 -7.38
N ILE A 169 -2.26 6.51 -7.52
CA ILE A 169 -1.39 7.56 -8.07
C ILE A 169 -0.21 7.82 -7.13
N TYR A 170 -0.44 7.94 -5.82
CA TYR A 170 0.66 8.09 -4.85
C TYR A 170 1.65 6.92 -4.92
N ASN A 171 1.15 5.69 -5.04
CA ASN A 171 2.01 4.52 -5.21
C ASN A 171 2.81 4.58 -6.53
N ALA A 172 2.16 5.00 -7.62
CA ALA A 172 2.82 5.18 -8.91
C ALA A 172 3.90 6.28 -8.86
N LEU A 173 3.63 7.42 -8.22
CA LEU A 173 4.60 8.51 -8.06
C LEU A 173 5.82 8.05 -7.24
N ALA A 174 5.61 7.23 -6.21
CA ALA A 174 6.70 6.64 -5.45
C ALA A 174 7.59 5.74 -6.34
N VAL A 175 6.98 4.88 -7.16
CA VAL A 175 7.70 4.03 -8.14
C VAL A 175 8.44 4.89 -9.17
N ILE A 176 7.79 5.92 -9.72
CA ILE A 176 8.41 6.87 -10.66
C ILE A 176 9.65 7.51 -10.01
N GLY A 177 9.57 7.94 -8.77
CA GLY A 177 10.69 8.53 -8.04
C GLY A 177 11.85 7.55 -7.82
N VAL A 178 11.55 6.30 -7.49
CA VAL A 178 12.59 5.24 -7.37
C VAL A 178 13.25 4.97 -8.71
N CYS A 179 12.46 4.83 -9.78
CA CYS A 179 12.98 4.56 -11.13
C CYS A 179 13.81 5.71 -11.67
N ASP A 180 13.38 6.96 -11.47
CA ASP A 180 14.13 8.16 -11.86
C ASP A 180 15.48 8.22 -11.13
N HIS A 181 15.50 7.96 -9.83
CA HIS A 181 16.73 7.94 -9.04
C HIS A 181 17.76 6.93 -9.55
N PHE A 182 17.33 5.75 -9.97
CA PHE A 182 18.21 4.72 -10.53
C PHE A 182 18.46 4.87 -12.04
N GLY A 183 17.89 5.88 -12.70
CA GLY A 183 18.03 6.10 -14.14
C GLY A 183 17.41 4.98 -14.98
N ILE A 184 16.33 4.37 -14.49
CA ILE A 184 15.57 3.35 -15.23
C ILE A 184 14.92 4.01 -16.46
N ASP A 185 14.96 3.31 -17.60
CA ASP A 185 14.32 3.77 -18.82
C ASP A 185 12.84 4.04 -18.61
N ARG A 186 12.41 5.25 -18.97
CA ARG A 186 11.05 5.74 -18.70
C ARG A 186 9.99 4.89 -19.39
N ASP A 187 10.20 4.50 -20.64
CA ASP A 187 9.18 3.77 -21.40
C ASP A 187 8.97 2.37 -20.81
N LYS A 188 10.04 1.71 -20.39
CA LYS A 188 9.97 0.42 -19.67
C LYS A 188 9.30 0.55 -18.31
N MET A 189 9.57 1.62 -17.58
CA MET A 189 8.92 1.90 -16.31
C MET A 189 7.42 2.10 -16.50
N LEU A 190 7.00 2.88 -17.49
CA LEU A 190 5.59 3.15 -17.77
C LEU A 190 4.85 1.89 -18.24
N GLU A 191 5.47 1.07 -19.08
CA GLU A 191 4.93 -0.23 -19.49
C GLU A 191 4.69 -1.14 -18.27
N ALA A 192 5.70 -1.31 -17.42
CA ALA A 192 5.57 -2.10 -16.19
C ALA A 192 4.53 -1.54 -15.22
N LEU A 193 4.43 -0.22 -15.10
CA LEU A 193 3.50 0.45 -14.21
C LEU A 193 2.04 0.29 -14.68
N SER A 194 1.81 0.34 -16.01
CA SER A 194 0.48 0.14 -16.59
C SER A 194 -0.09 -1.25 -16.35
N ASP A 195 0.78 -2.26 -16.27
CA ASP A 195 0.40 -3.65 -16.05
C ASP A 195 0.46 -4.09 -14.58
N ALA A 196 0.98 -3.22 -13.70
CA ALA A 196 1.16 -3.54 -12.28
C ALA A 196 -0.17 -3.83 -11.58
N LYS A 197 -0.26 -5.00 -10.97
CA LYS A 197 -1.39 -5.43 -10.15
C LYS A 197 -0.89 -5.99 -8.82
N VAL A 198 -1.70 -5.81 -7.80
CA VAL A 198 -1.42 -6.39 -6.48
C VAL A 198 -2.60 -7.27 -6.10
N ASP A 199 -2.35 -8.57 -5.97
CA ASP A 199 -3.37 -9.55 -5.61
C ASP A 199 -4.08 -9.15 -4.30
N GLY A 200 -5.41 -9.18 -4.31
CA GLY A 200 -6.23 -8.82 -3.16
C GLY A 200 -6.20 -7.33 -2.77
N ARG A 201 -5.76 -6.42 -3.65
CA ARG A 201 -5.78 -4.97 -3.44
C ARG A 201 -6.53 -4.28 -4.57
N VAL A 202 -7.83 -4.06 -4.36
CA VAL A 202 -8.78 -3.56 -5.38
C VAL A 202 -8.61 -4.32 -6.71
N GLU A 203 -8.42 -5.61 -6.58
CA GLU A 203 -8.18 -6.51 -7.71
C GLU A 203 -9.47 -6.68 -8.52
N VAL A 204 -9.44 -6.33 -9.80
CA VAL A 204 -10.58 -6.51 -10.71
C VAL A 204 -10.56 -7.93 -11.27
N ILE A 205 -11.63 -8.69 -11.00
CA ILE A 205 -11.81 -10.06 -11.49
C ILE A 205 -12.80 -10.02 -12.68
N PRO A 206 -12.34 -10.26 -13.91
CA PRO A 206 -13.16 -10.16 -15.12
C PRO A 206 -14.00 -11.43 -15.34
N VAL A 207 -15.06 -11.62 -14.56
CA VAL A 207 -15.92 -12.82 -14.64
C VAL A 207 -17.31 -12.56 -15.22
N LEU A 208 -17.72 -11.30 -15.35
CA LEU A 208 -19.05 -10.90 -15.80
C LEU A 208 -18.97 -9.76 -16.81
N ASP A 209 -19.76 -9.82 -17.87
CA ASP A 209 -19.82 -8.77 -18.90
C ASP A 209 -20.53 -7.48 -18.42
N ASN A 210 -21.45 -7.62 -17.46
CA ASN A 210 -22.31 -6.54 -17.00
C ASN A 210 -22.07 -6.13 -15.54
N ALA A 211 -21.05 -6.67 -14.89
CA ALA A 211 -20.64 -6.32 -13.53
C ALA A 211 -19.12 -6.36 -13.38
N THR A 212 -18.61 -5.46 -12.58
CA THR A 212 -17.21 -5.48 -12.16
C THR A 212 -17.14 -6.14 -10.79
N VAL A 213 -16.41 -7.24 -10.68
CA VAL A 213 -16.13 -7.91 -9.40
C VAL A 213 -14.79 -7.46 -8.91
N ILE A 214 -14.73 -7.04 -7.64
CA ILE A 214 -13.51 -6.50 -7.03
C ILE A 214 -13.22 -7.29 -5.77
N LEU A 215 -11.98 -7.72 -5.63
CA LEU A 215 -11.45 -8.33 -4.42
C LEU A 215 -10.52 -7.36 -3.71
N ASP A 216 -10.75 -7.14 -2.41
CA ASP A 216 -9.89 -6.30 -1.58
C ASP A 216 -9.70 -6.90 -0.19
N TYR A 217 -8.59 -6.55 0.44
CA TYR A 217 -8.21 -7.01 1.77
C TYR A 217 -8.75 -6.11 2.91
N ALA A 218 -9.61 -5.15 2.62
CA ALA A 218 -10.20 -4.27 3.63
C ALA A 218 -10.92 -5.10 4.71
N HIS A 219 -10.54 -4.95 5.97
CA HIS A 219 -11.01 -5.77 7.09
C HIS A 219 -11.37 -4.95 8.34
N ASN A 220 -11.45 -3.63 8.21
CA ASN A 220 -11.94 -2.69 9.23
C ASN A 220 -12.74 -1.57 8.58
N GLY A 221 -13.49 -0.81 9.39
CA GLY A 221 -14.38 0.23 8.88
C GLY A 221 -13.69 1.26 7.99
N LEU A 222 -12.56 1.80 8.43
CA LEU A 222 -11.83 2.83 7.68
C LEU A 222 -11.31 2.32 6.33
N SER A 223 -10.74 1.10 6.30
CA SER A 223 -10.25 0.54 5.04
C SER A 223 -11.38 0.22 4.07
N LEU A 224 -12.51 -0.30 4.55
CA LEU A 224 -13.70 -0.54 3.72
C LEU A 224 -14.27 0.78 3.19
N GLU A 225 -14.36 1.81 4.01
CA GLU A 225 -14.83 3.14 3.61
C GLU A 225 -13.96 3.72 2.49
N ASN A 226 -12.63 3.69 2.63
CA ASN A 226 -11.70 4.19 1.62
C ASN A 226 -11.84 3.45 0.28
N VAL A 227 -12.02 2.13 0.31
CA VAL A 227 -12.24 1.33 -0.91
C VAL A 227 -13.58 1.71 -1.55
N LEU A 228 -14.68 1.72 -0.78
CA LEU A 228 -16.00 2.04 -1.30
C LEU A 228 -16.09 3.48 -1.81
N ASP A 229 -15.55 4.46 -1.10
CA ASP A 229 -15.50 5.87 -1.55
C ASP A 229 -14.71 6.02 -2.86
N THR A 230 -13.65 5.22 -3.03
CA THR A 230 -12.92 5.16 -4.29
C THR A 230 -13.78 4.61 -5.42
N LEU A 231 -14.49 3.49 -5.17
CA LEU A 231 -15.31 2.82 -6.18
C LEU A 231 -16.56 3.62 -6.54
N LEU A 232 -17.14 4.36 -5.60
CA LEU A 232 -18.28 5.26 -5.82
C LEU A 232 -17.97 6.41 -6.79
N LYS A 233 -16.71 6.74 -7.00
CA LYS A 233 -16.29 7.74 -8.00
C LYS A 233 -16.38 7.22 -9.46
N TYR A 234 -16.51 5.90 -9.66
CA TYR A 234 -16.69 5.29 -10.98
C TYR A 234 -18.18 5.12 -11.30
N ASP A 235 -18.54 5.28 -12.56
CA ASP A 235 -19.92 5.06 -13.01
C ASP A 235 -20.40 3.65 -12.66
N HIS A 236 -21.51 3.54 -11.96
CA HIS A 236 -22.12 2.28 -11.57
C HIS A 236 -23.63 2.43 -11.41
N ASN A 237 -24.38 1.33 -11.59
CA ASN A 237 -25.83 1.30 -11.37
C ASN A 237 -26.17 0.87 -9.93
N ARG A 238 -25.36 -0.01 -9.37
CA ARG A 238 -25.58 -0.58 -8.04
C ARG A 238 -24.27 -1.05 -7.42
N MET A 239 -24.05 -0.70 -6.16
CA MET A 239 -22.93 -1.14 -5.34
C MET A 239 -23.38 -2.29 -4.43
N ILE A 240 -22.72 -3.44 -4.56
CA ILE A 240 -22.96 -4.63 -3.73
C ILE A 240 -21.68 -4.94 -2.97
N CYS A 241 -21.75 -4.96 -1.65
CA CYS A 241 -20.63 -5.32 -0.78
C CYS A 241 -20.86 -6.70 -0.16
N VAL A 242 -19.91 -7.61 -0.35
CA VAL A 242 -19.87 -8.93 0.32
C VAL A 242 -18.71 -8.90 1.27
N TYR A 243 -18.95 -9.05 2.56
CA TYR A 243 -17.91 -8.95 3.58
C TYR A 243 -18.21 -9.86 4.77
N GLY A 244 -17.16 -10.13 5.56
CA GLY A 244 -17.27 -10.82 6.83
C GLY A 244 -16.35 -10.16 7.86
N SER A 245 -16.34 -10.69 9.08
CA SER A 245 -15.43 -10.26 10.13
C SER A 245 -14.77 -11.46 10.79
N ILE A 246 -13.50 -11.30 11.16
CA ILE A 246 -12.69 -12.35 11.78
C ILE A 246 -13.11 -12.49 13.26
N GLY A 247 -13.25 -13.73 13.72
CA GLY A 247 -13.44 -14.08 15.13
C GLY A 247 -12.19 -13.76 15.98
N GLY A 248 -12.34 -13.72 17.30
CA GLY A 248 -11.23 -13.45 18.22
C GLY A 248 -10.65 -12.03 18.14
N ARG A 249 -11.27 -11.11 17.36
CA ARG A 249 -10.87 -9.71 17.22
C ARG A 249 -11.86 -8.75 17.88
N ALA A 250 -11.50 -7.48 17.98
CA ALA A 250 -12.33 -6.46 18.61
C ALA A 250 -13.71 -6.38 17.93
N ALA A 251 -14.79 -6.64 18.71
CA ALA A 251 -16.17 -6.66 18.23
C ALA A 251 -16.61 -5.33 17.58
N ILE A 252 -15.97 -4.21 17.95
CA ILE A 252 -16.24 -2.89 17.34
C ILE A 252 -16.07 -2.90 15.83
N ARG A 253 -15.11 -3.67 15.28
CA ARG A 253 -14.86 -3.79 13.84
C ARG A 253 -16.07 -4.33 13.08
N ARG A 254 -16.85 -5.23 13.68
CA ARG A 254 -18.07 -5.83 13.09
C ARG A 254 -19.09 -4.73 12.81
N LYS A 255 -19.33 -3.91 13.84
CA LYS A 255 -20.25 -2.77 13.75
C LYS A 255 -19.75 -1.73 12.74
N GLU A 256 -18.46 -1.39 12.76
CA GLU A 256 -17.88 -0.43 11.82
C GLU A 256 -18.04 -0.87 10.37
N LEU A 257 -17.76 -2.14 10.05
CA LEU A 257 -17.97 -2.70 8.71
C LEU A 257 -19.45 -2.63 8.30
N GLY A 258 -20.37 -3.02 9.20
CA GLY A 258 -21.81 -2.93 8.95
C GLY A 258 -22.28 -1.49 8.70
N ASP A 259 -21.88 -0.55 9.55
CA ASP A 259 -22.24 0.87 9.46
C ASP A 259 -21.73 1.48 8.11
N VAL A 260 -20.51 1.16 7.70
CA VAL A 260 -19.94 1.63 6.44
C VAL A 260 -20.67 1.03 5.24
N ALA A 261 -20.84 -0.30 5.20
CA ALA A 261 -21.53 -0.97 4.11
C ALA A 261 -23.00 -0.52 3.98
N ALA A 262 -23.70 -0.34 5.08
CA ALA A 262 -25.09 0.15 5.09
C ALA A 262 -25.21 1.60 4.56
N ARG A 263 -24.17 2.42 4.73
CA ARG A 263 -24.16 3.81 4.30
C ARG A 263 -23.78 3.98 2.83
N LEU A 264 -22.85 3.15 2.32
CA LEU A 264 -22.20 3.35 1.02
C LEU A 264 -22.65 2.34 -0.05
N CYS A 265 -23.36 1.27 0.31
CA CYS A 265 -23.77 0.24 -0.64
C CYS A 265 -25.29 0.12 -0.76
N ASP A 266 -25.76 -0.24 -1.96
CA ASP A 266 -27.19 -0.53 -2.19
C ASP A 266 -27.59 -1.89 -1.61
N VAL A 267 -26.63 -2.83 -1.56
CA VAL A 267 -26.83 -4.17 -1.00
C VAL A 267 -25.60 -4.59 -0.20
N SER A 268 -25.84 -5.03 1.03
CA SER A 268 -24.83 -5.62 1.91
C SER A 268 -25.13 -7.11 2.11
N ILE A 269 -24.14 -7.96 1.85
CA ILE A 269 -24.20 -9.40 2.07
C ILE A 269 -23.15 -9.73 3.12
N ILE A 270 -23.60 -10.06 4.34
CA ILE A 270 -22.71 -10.46 5.43
C ILE A 270 -22.51 -11.96 5.34
N THR A 271 -21.27 -12.40 5.34
CA THR A 271 -20.91 -13.82 5.26
C THR A 271 -19.86 -14.18 6.31
N THR A 272 -19.58 -15.47 6.43
CA THR A 272 -18.50 -15.96 7.27
C THR A 272 -17.15 -15.62 6.62
N ASP A 273 -16.25 -15.04 7.41
CA ASP A 273 -14.83 -14.94 7.10
C ASP A 273 -14.09 -16.07 7.86
N ASN A 274 -13.13 -15.77 8.71
CA ASN A 274 -12.49 -16.72 9.61
C ASN A 274 -13.07 -16.57 11.03
N PRO A 275 -13.99 -17.46 11.46
CA PRO A 275 -14.66 -17.29 12.74
C PRO A 275 -13.80 -17.63 13.95
N ASP A 276 -12.62 -18.27 13.74
CA ASP A 276 -11.78 -18.84 14.79
C ASP A 276 -12.62 -19.76 15.70
N ASP A 277 -12.62 -19.55 17.02
CA ASP A 277 -13.40 -20.32 17.99
C ASP A 277 -14.82 -19.74 18.24
N GLU A 278 -15.23 -18.69 17.54
CA GLU A 278 -16.54 -18.07 17.70
C GLU A 278 -17.60 -18.69 16.76
N ASP A 279 -18.86 -18.68 17.21
CA ASP A 279 -20.00 -19.03 16.37
C ASP A 279 -20.15 -18.00 15.25
N PRO A 280 -20.07 -18.41 13.95
CA PRO A 280 -20.20 -17.51 12.82
C PRO A 280 -21.47 -16.64 12.87
N MET A 281 -22.58 -17.18 13.34
CA MET A 281 -23.84 -16.43 13.41
C MET A 281 -23.76 -15.28 14.42
N LYS A 282 -23.04 -15.45 15.53
CA LYS A 282 -22.82 -14.36 16.50
C LYS A 282 -21.91 -13.25 15.99
N ILE A 283 -21.11 -13.54 14.94
CA ILE A 283 -20.29 -12.53 14.28
C ILE A 283 -21.13 -11.75 13.27
N ILE A 284 -22.07 -12.42 12.60
CA ILE A 284 -22.94 -11.86 11.56
C ILE A 284 -24.07 -11.01 12.16
N ASP A 285 -24.67 -11.44 13.28
CA ASP A 285 -25.75 -10.76 14.00
C ASP A 285 -25.25 -9.48 14.73
#